data_0c5aa3cf6bfd5ac3f3a6dc4dca8c14da
#
_entry.id   0c5aa3cf6bfd5ac3f3a6dc4dca8c14da
#
_cell.length_a   1.000
_cell.length_b   1.000
_cell.length_c   1.000
_cell.angle_alpha   90.00
_cell.angle_beta   90.00
_cell.angle_gamma   90.00
#
_symmetry.space_group_name_H-M   'P 1'
#
loop_
_entity.id
_entity.type
_entity.pdbx_description
1 polymer ?
#
loop_
_entity_poly.entity_id
_entity_poly.type
_entity_poly.pdbx_seq_one_letter_code
_entity_poly.pdbx_strand_id
1 'polypeptide(L)'
;MNTVKIKIPKSKVADFCKRWSVSEFAIFGSALRSDFRPDSDVDILVSFAPNAKISLFEMARMQDELKTIFGRDVDLISKRGVETSRNYLRRKAILESAQVIHVAR
;
A
#
# COMPACT_ATOMS: atom_id res chain seq x y z
N MET A 1 -4.54 4.16 -19.31
CA MET A 1 -4.77 3.06 -18.38
C MET A 1 -3.58 2.91 -17.44
N ASN A 2 -3.81 2.99 -16.15
CA ASN A 2 -2.72 2.85 -15.17
C ASN A 2 -2.36 1.39 -15.00
N THR A 3 -1.12 1.05 -15.34
CA THR A 3 -0.61 -0.30 -15.21
C THR A 3 0.48 -0.32 -14.15
N VAL A 4 0.36 -1.22 -13.19
CA VAL A 4 1.41 -1.40 -12.18
C VAL A 4 2.65 -1.98 -12.85
N LYS A 5 3.79 -1.34 -12.62
CA LYS A 5 5.04 -1.68 -13.32
C LYS A 5 5.87 -2.75 -12.62
N ILE A 6 5.37 -3.32 -11.53
CA ILE A 6 6.08 -4.38 -10.80
C ILE A 6 5.24 -5.65 -10.79
N LYS A 7 5.91 -6.77 -10.56
CA LYS A 7 5.24 -8.05 -10.38
C LYS A 7 4.62 -8.08 -8.98
N ILE A 8 3.33 -8.41 -8.92
CA ILE A 8 2.61 -8.47 -7.65
C ILE A 8 2.37 -9.93 -7.28
N PRO A 9 2.95 -10.41 -6.17
CA PRO A 9 2.71 -11.77 -5.69
C PRO A 9 1.35 -11.86 -5.01
N LYS A 10 0.30 -12.01 -5.81
CA LYS A 10 -1.09 -11.89 -5.34
C LYS A 10 -1.45 -12.79 -4.17
N SER A 11 -0.95 -14.04 -4.17
CA SER A 11 -1.25 -14.97 -3.07
C SER A 11 -0.61 -14.52 -1.76
N LYS A 12 0.60 -13.98 -1.83
CA LYS A 12 1.30 -13.46 -0.65
C LYS A 12 0.63 -12.19 -0.13
N VAL A 13 0.17 -11.34 -1.04
CA VAL A 13 -0.56 -10.12 -0.67
C VAL A 13 -1.89 -10.47 -0.01
N ALA A 14 -2.62 -11.44 -0.56
CA ALA A 14 -3.90 -11.87 0.03
C ALA A 14 -3.69 -12.45 1.43
N ASP A 15 -2.66 -13.27 1.63
CA ASP A 15 -2.33 -13.81 2.95
C ASP A 15 -1.94 -12.71 3.93
N PHE A 16 -1.13 -11.77 3.50
CA PHE A 16 -0.75 -10.61 4.29
C PHE A 16 -1.98 -9.83 4.74
N CYS A 17 -2.88 -9.54 3.82
CA CYS A 17 -4.10 -8.79 4.13
C CYS A 17 -4.97 -9.52 5.15
N LYS A 18 -5.09 -10.83 5.02
CA LYS A 18 -5.87 -11.65 5.94
C LYS A 18 -5.29 -11.61 7.35
N ARG A 19 -3.98 -11.74 7.46
CA ARG A 19 -3.31 -11.77 8.78
C ARG A 19 -3.35 -10.42 9.49
N TRP A 20 -3.30 -9.32 8.73
CA TRP A 20 -3.23 -7.98 9.30
C TRP A 20 -4.57 -7.25 9.28
N SER A 21 -5.66 -7.93 8.94
CA SER A 21 -7.00 -7.33 8.86
C SER A 21 -7.06 -6.14 7.89
N VAL A 22 -6.34 -6.24 6.78
CA VAL A 22 -6.36 -5.23 5.73
C VAL A 22 -7.59 -5.48 4.87
N SER A 23 -8.47 -4.48 4.77
CA SER A 23 -9.68 -4.58 3.96
C SER A 23 -9.43 -4.20 2.51
N GLU A 24 -8.45 -3.32 2.26
CA GLU A 24 -8.13 -2.87 0.91
C GLU A 24 -6.62 -2.60 0.82
N PHE A 25 -6.02 -3.07 -0.26
CA PHE A 25 -4.59 -2.93 -0.51
C PHE A 25 -4.41 -2.30 -1.89
N ALA A 26 -3.75 -1.16 -1.93
CA ALA A 26 -3.56 -0.41 -3.18
C ALA A 26 -2.11 0.00 -3.34
N ILE A 27 -1.69 0.19 -4.60
CA ILE A 27 -0.37 0.71 -4.94
C ILE A 27 -0.56 2.07 -5.58
N PHE A 28 0.31 3.01 -5.24
CA PHE A 28 0.24 4.36 -5.80
C PHE A 28 1.66 4.87 -6.08
N GLY A 29 1.73 6.07 -6.65
CA GLY A 29 3.01 6.76 -6.82
C GLY A 29 3.88 6.18 -7.91
N SER A 30 5.17 6.02 -7.64
CA SER A 30 6.18 5.70 -8.65
C SER A 30 5.94 4.38 -9.38
N ALA A 31 5.35 3.39 -8.72
CA ALA A 31 5.08 2.08 -9.35
C ALA A 31 4.09 2.18 -10.51
N LEU A 32 3.36 3.29 -10.63
CA LEU A 32 2.39 3.53 -11.69
C LEU A 32 2.95 4.43 -12.80
N ARG A 33 4.19 4.89 -12.65
CA ARG A 33 4.82 5.78 -13.62
C ARG A 33 5.66 5.02 -14.62
N SER A 34 5.82 5.58 -15.81
CA SER A 34 6.65 4.99 -16.85
C SER A 34 8.15 5.03 -16.52
N ASP A 35 8.56 5.92 -15.61
CA ASP A 35 9.97 6.06 -15.20
C ASP A 35 10.32 5.23 -13.96
N PHE A 36 9.44 4.31 -13.56
CA PHE A 36 9.68 3.45 -12.41
C PHE A 36 10.94 2.58 -12.64
N ARG A 37 11.84 2.59 -11.67
CA ARG A 37 13.12 1.87 -11.75
C ARG A 37 13.14 0.69 -10.79
N PRO A 38 14.01 -0.31 -11.04
CA PRO A 38 14.14 -1.45 -10.14
C PRO A 38 14.51 -1.09 -8.70
N ASP A 39 15.19 0.05 -8.49
CA ASP A 39 15.59 0.53 -7.17
C ASP A 39 14.59 1.52 -6.57
N SER A 40 13.47 1.78 -7.24
CA SER A 40 12.43 2.67 -6.71
C SER A 40 11.65 2.00 -5.59
N ASP A 41 11.22 2.80 -4.61
CA ASP A 41 10.37 2.33 -3.53
C ASP A 41 8.96 2.01 -4.06
N VAL A 42 8.33 1.04 -3.45
CA VAL A 42 6.92 0.73 -3.74
C VAL A 42 6.06 1.48 -2.72
N ASP A 43 5.16 2.32 -3.19
CA ASP A 43 4.25 3.08 -2.34
C ASP A 43 2.95 2.29 -2.19
N ILE A 44 2.61 1.92 -0.96
CA ILE A 44 1.46 1.07 -0.66
C ILE A 44 0.50 1.79 0.27
N LEU A 45 -0.77 1.75 -0.10
CA LEU A 45 -1.87 2.32 0.68
C LEU A 45 -2.77 1.19 1.17
N VAL A 46 -2.99 1.11 2.48
CA VAL A 46 -3.84 0.07 3.06
C VAL A 46 -4.99 0.69 3.84
N SER A 47 -6.13 0.01 3.79
CA SER A 47 -7.27 0.28 4.67
C SER A 47 -7.47 -0.92 5.56
N PHE A 48 -7.86 -0.70 6.81
CA PHE A 48 -8.07 -1.78 7.76
C PHE A 48 -9.55 -2.04 7.99
N ALA A 49 -9.87 -3.25 8.42
CA ALA A 49 -11.24 -3.58 8.83
C ALA A 49 -11.67 -2.65 9.97
N PRO A 50 -12.98 -2.33 10.07
CA PRO A 50 -13.43 -1.33 11.06
C PRO A 50 -13.09 -1.64 12.51
N ASN A 51 -12.94 -2.91 12.85
CA ASN A 51 -12.61 -3.34 14.21
C ASN A 51 -11.12 -3.58 14.42
N ALA A 52 -10.30 -3.38 13.39
CA ALA A 52 -8.87 -3.58 13.52
C ALA A 52 -8.22 -2.42 14.26
N LYS A 53 -7.32 -2.74 15.18
CA LYS A 53 -6.56 -1.75 15.93
C LYS A 53 -5.08 -1.97 15.65
N ILE A 54 -4.54 -1.14 14.76
CA ILE A 54 -3.16 -1.26 14.32
C ILE A 54 -2.35 -0.09 14.85
N SER A 55 -1.34 -0.40 15.65
CA SER A 55 -0.44 0.61 16.20
C SER A 55 0.66 0.97 15.20
N LEU A 56 1.38 2.05 15.48
CA LEU A 56 2.54 2.43 14.66
C LEU A 56 3.61 1.35 14.66
N PHE A 57 3.77 0.66 15.78
CA PHE A 57 4.71 -0.45 15.90
C PHE A 57 4.34 -1.59 14.95
N GLU A 58 3.06 -1.91 14.88
CA GLU A 58 2.56 -2.93 13.96
C GLU A 58 2.70 -2.51 12.50
N MET A 59 2.47 -1.23 12.21
CA MET A 59 2.70 -0.69 10.86
C MET A 59 4.15 -0.89 10.42
N ALA A 60 5.11 -0.67 11.32
CA ALA A 60 6.51 -0.89 11.01
C ALA A 60 6.80 -2.36 10.68
N ARG A 61 6.19 -3.27 11.43
CA ARG A 61 6.34 -4.71 11.17
C ARG A 61 5.71 -5.11 9.83
N MET A 62 4.55 -4.54 9.51
CA MET A 62 3.90 -4.76 8.23
C MET A 62 4.78 -4.29 7.08
N GLN A 63 5.40 -3.12 7.23
CA GLN A 63 6.29 -2.57 6.21
C GLN A 63 7.49 -3.49 5.97
N ASP A 64 8.09 -4.02 7.04
CA ASP A 64 9.21 -4.96 6.91
C ASP A 64 8.79 -6.24 6.19
N GLU A 65 7.61 -6.75 6.49
CA GLU A 65 7.09 -7.94 5.82
C GLU A 65 6.86 -7.66 4.32
N LEU A 66 6.32 -6.50 3.99
CA LEU A 66 6.09 -6.12 2.59
C LEU A 66 7.40 -5.96 1.82
N LYS A 67 8.45 -5.46 2.47
CA LYS A 67 9.77 -5.41 1.84
C LYS A 67 10.23 -6.79 1.42
N THR A 68 9.99 -7.79 2.26
CA THR A 68 10.33 -9.17 1.94
C THR A 68 9.46 -9.70 0.79
N ILE A 69 8.17 -9.41 0.81
CA ILE A 69 7.24 -9.86 -0.22
C ILE A 69 7.60 -9.30 -1.59
N PHE A 70 7.90 -8.01 -1.65
CA PHE A 70 8.19 -7.33 -2.92
C PHE A 70 9.66 -7.35 -3.31
N GLY A 71 10.56 -7.68 -2.37
CA GLY A 71 11.98 -7.72 -2.64
C GLY A 71 12.61 -6.35 -2.87
N ARG A 72 12.00 -5.29 -2.31
CA ARG A 72 12.50 -3.91 -2.43
C ARG A 72 11.93 -3.05 -1.31
N ASP A 73 12.43 -1.83 -1.19
CA ASP A 73 11.92 -0.91 -0.17
C ASP A 73 10.46 -0.57 -0.41
N VAL A 74 9.72 -0.44 0.67
CA VAL A 74 8.29 -0.18 0.65
C VAL A 74 8.00 1.02 1.56
N ASP A 75 7.16 1.92 1.08
CA ASP A 75 6.60 3.01 1.88
C ASP A 75 5.13 2.68 2.14
N LEU A 76 4.81 2.30 3.38
CA LEU A 76 3.47 1.87 3.75
C LEU A 76 2.74 2.98 4.48
N ILE A 77 1.58 3.37 3.96
CA ILE A 77 0.73 4.36 4.63
C ILE A 77 -0.70 3.82 4.72
N SER A 78 -1.43 4.27 5.74
CA SER A 78 -2.83 3.91 5.90
C SER A 78 -3.72 4.96 5.22
N LYS A 79 -4.84 4.49 4.68
CA LYS A 79 -5.82 5.39 4.06
C LYS A 79 -6.33 6.42 5.06
N ARG A 80 -6.54 6.00 6.31
CA ARG A 80 -6.97 6.92 7.37
C ARG A 80 -5.94 8.02 7.59
N GLY A 81 -4.65 7.67 7.61
CA GLY A 81 -3.59 8.65 7.76
C GLY A 81 -3.57 9.66 6.61
N VAL A 82 -3.82 9.20 5.40
CA VAL A 82 -3.91 10.07 4.22
C VAL A 82 -5.13 10.97 4.33
N GLU A 83 -6.28 10.42 4.68
CA GLU A 83 -7.53 11.18 4.76
C GLU A 83 -7.50 12.26 5.82
N THR A 84 -6.72 12.06 6.89
CA THR A 84 -6.59 13.05 7.96
C THR A 84 -5.41 13.99 7.75
N SER A 85 -4.66 13.82 6.66
CA SER A 85 -3.52 14.68 6.35
C SER A 85 -3.97 16.10 6.04
N ARG A 86 -3.22 17.08 6.55
CA ARG A 86 -3.47 18.50 6.27
C ARG A 86 -2.99 18.91 4.88
N ASN A 87 -2.13 18.11 4.25
CA ASN A 87 -1.66 18.42 2.91
C ASN A 87 -2.69 17.92 1.89
N TYR A 88 -3.60 18.83 1.51
CA TYR A 88 -4.70 18.53 0.61
C TYR A 88 -4.23 18.02 -0.76
N LEU A 89 -3.20 18.66 -1.32
CA LEU A 89 -2.71 18.29 -2.65
C LEU A 89 -2.11 16.89 -2.65
N ARG A 90 -1.32 16.56 -1.62
CA ARG A 90 -0.74 15.22 -1.49
C ARG A 90 -1.83 14.18 -1.30
N ARG A 91 -2.80 14.46 -0.42
CA ARG A 91 -3.92 13.55 -0.17
C ARG A 91 -4.69 13.26 -1.45
N LYS A 92 -5.01 14.30 -2.20
CA LYS A 92 -5.73 14.16 -3.46
C LYS A 92 -4.93 13.33 -4.47
N ALA A 93 -3.65 13.62 -4.62
CA ALA A 93 -2.78 12.91 -5.55
C ALA A 93 -2.71 11.41 -5.21
N ILE A 94 -2.56 11.07 -3.94
CA ILE A 94 -2.48 9.68 -3.50
C ILE A 94 -3.80 8.95 -3.77
N LEU A 95 -4.93 9.54 -3.33
CA LEU A 95 -6.23 8.88 -3.46
C LEU A 95 -6.68 8.73 -4.91
N GLU A 96 -6.33 9.69 -5.76
CA GLU A 96 -6.70 9.62 -7.18
C GLU A 96 -5.83 8.67 -7.97
N SER A 97 -4.55 8.51 -7.59
CA SER A 97 -3.62 7.66 -8.33
C SER A 97 -3.59 6.22 -7.83
N ALA A 98 -4.11 5.96 -6.63
CA ALA A 98 -4.03 4.63 -6.04
C ALA A 98 -4.80 3.61 -6.87
N GLN A 99 -4.15 2.48 -7.16
CA GLN A 99 -4.77 1.37 -7.87
C GLN A 99 -4.96 0.20 -6.91
N VAL A 100 -6.21 -0.20 -6.71
CA VAL A 100 -6.55 -1.27 -5.78
C VAL A 100 -6.09 -2.61 -6.36
N ILE A 101 -5.34 -3.35 -5.57
CA ILE A 101 -4.80 -4.66 -5.93
C ILE A 101 -5.59 -5.78 -5.27
N HIS A 102 -6.05 -5.56 -4.04
CA HIS A 102 -6.76 -6.59 -3.28
C HIS A 102 -7.83 -5.95 -2.40
N VAL A 103 -8.99 -6.56 -2.37
CA VAL A 103 -10.09 -6.18 -1.48
C VAL A 103 -10.54 -7.42 -0.72
N ALA A 104 -10.55 -7.33 0.60
CA ALA A 104 -11.05 -8.42 1.44
C ALA A 104 -12.58 -8.41 1.43
N ARG A 105 -13.14 -9.60 1.36
CA ARG A 105 -14.60 -9.77 1.35
C ARG A 105 -15.08 -10.65 2.50
#